data_79fc83dfb7029566e4980b1f1d9a6b3e
#
_entry.id   79fc83dfb7029566e4980b1f1d9a6b3e
#
_cell.length_a   1.000
_cell.length_b   1.000
_cell.length_c   1.000
_cell.angle_alpha   90.00
_cell.angle_beta   90.00
_cell.angle_gamma   90.00
#
_symmetry.space_group_name_H-M   'P 1'
#
loop_
_entity.id
_entity.type
_entity.pdbx_description
1 polymer ?
#
loop_
_entity_poly.entity_id
_entity_poly.type
_entity_poly.pdbx_seq_one_letter_code
_entity_poly.pdbx_strand_id
1 'polypeptide(L)'
;MIVTVFRSHLKPGVRDEYVALVDQMEKLARTMPGYISHKGFFADDGERVTIVEFEHEEGLHAWRTNPEHIEAQKLARQKYYTAYHVQVCTLDRESKFNAEEAAKRAPAAARA
;
A
#
# COMPACT_ATOMS: atom_id res chain seq x y z
N MET A 1 -12.57 -7.23 1.65
CA MET A 1 -11.21 -6.70 1.49
C MET A 1 -11.13 -5.28 2.05
N ILE A 2 -10.07 -4.99 2.76
CA ILE A 2 -9.79 -3.66 3.30
C ILE A 2 -8.66 -3.04 2.48
N VAL A 3 -8.87 -1.82 2.00
CA VAL A 3 -7.87 -1.06 1.25
C VAL A 3 -7.49 0.17 2.05
N THR A 4 -6.24 0.28 2.45
CA THR A 4 -5.72 1.47 3.11
C THR A 4 -4.97 2.32 2.11
N VAL A 5 -5.34 3.59 2.06
CA VAL A 5 -4.66 4.60 1.26
C VAL A 5 -3.93 5.53 2.22
N PHE A 6 -2.62 5.47 2.21
CA PHE A 6 -1.77 6.30 3.06
C PHE A 6 -1.10 7.35 2.21
N ARG A 7 -1.44 8.61 2.46
CA ARG A 7 -0.92 9.77 1.71
C ARG A 7 -0.01 10.58 2.62
N SER A 8 1.18 10.92 2.12
CA SER A 8 2.15 11.64 2.94
C SER A 8 3.01 12.59 2.11
N HIS A 9 3.57 13.58 2.81
CA HIS A 9 4.62 14.43 2.29
C HIS A 9 5.84 14.28 3.20
N LEU A 10 7.01 14.14 2.60
CA LEU A 10 8.27 13.94 3.32
C LEU A 10 9.04 15.25 3.46
N LYS A 11 9.83 15.33 4.52
CA LYS A 11 10.84 16.37 4.67
C LYS A 11 11.88 16.23 3.56
N PRO A 12 12.56 17.31 3.15
CA PRO A 12 13.62 17.22 2.16
C PRO A 12 14.76 16.31 2.62
N GLY A 13 15.32 15.53 1.70
CA GLY A 13 16.53 14.75 1.93
C GLY A 13 16.37 13.44 2.70
N VAL A 14 15.15 13.02 3.03
CA VAL A 14 14.92 11.80 3.83
C VAL A 14 14.35 10.64 3.03
N ARG A 15 14.16 10.82 1.72
CA ARG A 15 13.47 9.83 0.88
C ARG A 15 14.05 8.42 0.95
N ASP A 16 15.36 8.29 0.77
CA ASP A 16 15.99 6.96 0.73
C ASP A 16 15.90 6.26 2.08
N GLU A 17 16.14 6.99 3.16
CA GLU A 17 16.03 6.47 4.52
C GLU A 17 14.61 6.05 4.85
N TYR A 18 13.63 6.86 4.44
CA TYR A 18 12.21 6.56 4.61
C TYR A 18 11.80 5.31 3.83
N VAL A 19 12.19 5.20 2.56
CA VAL A 19 11.86 4.04 1.74
C VAL A 19 12.43 2.75 2.33
N ALA A 20 13.65 2.81 2.88
CA ALA A 20 14.25 1.66 3.56
C ALA A 20 13.41 1.20 4.76
N LEU A 21 12.88 2.14 5.55
CA LEU A 21 11.99 1.82 6.67
C LEU A 21 10.67 1.21 6.18
N VAL A 22 10.10 1.78 5.12
CA VAL A 22 8.86 1.27 4.52
C VAL A 22 9.04 -0.16 4.00
N ASP A 23 10.18 -0.46 3.39
CA ASP A 23 10.48 -1.81 2.91
C ASP A 23 10.50 -2.83 4.06
N GLN A 24 11.00 -2.45 5.23
CA GLN A 24 10.95 -3.28 6.42
C GLN A 24 9.51 -3.51 6.89
N MET A 25 8.69 -2.47 6.85
CA MET A 25 7.29 -2.56 7.25
C MET A 25 6.47 -3.40 6.26
N GLU A 26 6.79 -3.36 4.98
CA GLU A 26 6.20 -4.24 3.99
C GLU A 26 6.52 -5.71 4.26
N LYS A 27 7.77 -6.01 4.58
CA LYS A 27 8.17 -7.38 4.95
C LYS A 27 7.39 -7.88 6.15
N LEU A 28 7.17 -7.03 7.14
CA LEU A 28 6.37 -7.36 8.30
C LEU A 28 4.91 -7.60 7.90
N ALA A 29 4.34 -6.75 7.04
CA ALA A 29 2.96 -6.91 6.57
C ALA A 29 2.74 -8.25 5.90
N ARG A 30 3.71 -8.73 5.14
CA ARG A 30 3.64 -10.03 4.43
C ARG A 30 3.49 -11.22 5.37
N THR A 31 3.87 -11.07 6.63
CA THR A 31 3.74 -12.13 7.63
C THR A 31 2.37 -12.15 8.30
N MET A 32 1.54 -11.15 8.05
CA MET A 32 0.23 -11.02 8.67
C MET A 32 -0.83 -11.83 7.90
N PRO A 33 -1.84 -12.37 8.60
CA PRO A 33 -2.90 -13.13 7.94
C PRO A 33 -3.69 -12.26 6.98
N GLY A 34 -3.99 -12.79 5.79
CA GLY A 34 -4.79 -12.10 4.80
C GLY A 34 -4.08 -10.98 4.05
N TYR A 35 -2.77 -10.84 4.16
CA TYR A 35 -2.02 -9.87 3.37
C TYR A 35 -2.20 -10.12 1.87
N ILE A 36 -2.45 -9.05 1.12
CA ILE A 36 -2.59 -9.12 -0.34
C ILE A 36 -1.47 -8.34 -1.02
N SER A 37 -1.33 -7.05 -0.71
CA SER A 37 -0.35 -6.19 -1.37
C SER A 37 0.02 -4.98 -0.53
N HIS A 38 1.18 -4.42 -0.85
CA HIS A 38 1.67 -3.16 -0.29
C HIS A 38 2.54 -2.51 -1.36
N LYS A 39 2.14 -1.34 -1.83
CA LYS A 39 2.89 -0.66 -2.89
C LYS A 39 2.83 0.84 -2.73
N GLY A 40 3.97 1.50 -2.88
CA GLY A 40 4.08 2.95 -2.78
C GLY A 40 4.37 3.60 -4.12
N PHE A 41 3.88 4.83 -4.26
CA PHE A 41 4.01 5.65 -5.46
C PHE A 41 4.38 7.07 -5.07
N PHE A 42 5.13 7.77 -5.91
CA PHE A 42 5.38 9.20 -5.76
C PHE A 42 4.71 9.95 -6.90
N ALA A 43 3.91 10.95 -6.57
CA ALA A 43 3.34 11.87 -7.53
C ALA A 43 4.38 12.94 -7.90
N ASP A 44 4.13 13.64 -9.02
CA ASP A 44 5.04 14.69 -9.49
C ASP A 44 5.16 15.87 -8.50
N ASP A 45 4.13 16.10 -7.71
CA ASP A 45 4.14 17.15 -6.67
C ASP A 45 4.86 16.74 -5.38
N GLY A 46 5.41 15.52 -5.35
CA GLY A 46 6.11 14.99 -4.18
C GLY A 46 5.25 14.21 -3.21
N GLU A 47 3.94 14.17 -3.39
CA GLU A 47 3.08 13.34 -2.55
C GLU A 47 3.41 11.86 -2.73
N ARG A 48 3.59 11.15 -1.64
CA ARG A 48 3.72 9.70 -1.65
C ARG A 48 2.38 9.06 -1.28
N VAL A 49 1.99 8.07 -2.05
CA VAL A 49 0.80 7.27 -1.76
C VAL A 49 1.22 5.83 -1.60
N THR A 50 0.82 5.21 -0.50
CA THR A 50 1.00 3.77 -0.30
C THR A 50 -0.38 3.13 -0.25
N ILE A 51 -0.59 2.10 -1.08
CA ILE A 51 -1.82 1.33 -1.10
C ILE A 51 -1.53 -0.02 -0.47
N VAL A 52 -2.27 -0.36 0.58
CA VAL A 52 -2.12 -1.61 1.32
C VAL A 52 -3.44 -2.35 1.30
N GLU A 53 -3.39 -3.62 0.91
CA GLU A 53 -4.59 -4.44 0.81
C GLU A 53 -4.49 -5.67 1.72
N PHE A 54 -5.57 -5.91 2.49
CA PHE A 54 -5.75 -7.10 3.31
C PHE A 54 -7.11 -7.71 3.01
N GLU A 55 -7.21 -9.04 3.06
CA GLU A 55 -8.50 -9.73 2.88
C GLU A 55 -9.50 -9.34 3.96
N HIS A 56 -9.03 -9.23 5.20
CA HIS A 56 -9.86 -8.95 6.38
C HIS A 56 -9.20 -7.92 7.28
N GLU A 57 -10.02 -7.26 8.08
CA GLU A 57 -9.54 -6.25 9.04
C GLU A 57 -8.59 -6.84 10.09
N GLU A 58 -8.75 -8.12 10.42
CA GLU A 58 -7.90 -8.81 11.40
C GLU A 58 -6.40 -8.68 11.07
N GLY A 59 -6.03 -8.96 9.83
CA GLY A 59 -4.62 -8.86 9.39
C GLY A 59 -4.11 -7.44 9.41
N LEU A 60 -4.91 -6.50 8.96
CA LEU A 60 -4.57 -5.07 9.01
C LEU A 60 -4.37 -4.61 10.45
N HIS A 61 -5.27 -5.01 11.35
CA HIS A 61 -5.18 -4.67 12.77
C HIS A 61 -3.91 -5.25 13.39
N ALA A 62 -3.58 -6.50 13.11
CA ALA A 62 -2.39 -7.17 13.61
C ALA A 62 -1.11 -6.45 13.17
N TRP A 63 -1.05 -6.04 11.91
CA TRP A 63 0.08 -5.28 11.37
C TRP A 63 0.19 -3.90 12.02
N ARG A 64 -0.92 -3.16 12.04
CA ARG A 64 -0.98 -1.80 12.55
C ARG A 64 -0.62 -1.71 14.03
N THR A 65 -0.99 -2.73 14.83
CA THR A 65 -0.73 -2.75 16.26
C THR A 65 0.53 -3.52 16.64
N ASN A 66 1.25 -4.06 15.67
CA ASN A 66 2.54 -4.71 15.92
C ASN A 66 3.52 -3.68 16.51
N PRO A 67 4.23 -4.02 17.60
CA PRO A 67 5.17 -3.10 18.25
C PRO A 67 6.21 -2.51 17.29
N GLU A 68 6.71 -3.29 16.36
CA GLU A 68 7.68 -2.84 15.37
C GLU A 68 7.09 -1.77 14.43
N HIS A 69 5.83 -1.96 14.01
CA HIS A 69 5.13 -0.97 13.19
C HIS A 69 4.82 0.31 13.97
N ILE A 70 4.46 0.18 15.24
CA ILE A 70 4.22 1.33 16.12
C ILE A 70 5.48 2.16 16.29
N GLU A 71 6.63 1.52 16.51
CA GLU A 71 7.91 2.22 16.64
C GLU A 71 8.30 2.91 15.34
N ALA A 72 8.09 2.24 14.19
CA ALA A 72 8.34 2.83 12.89
C ALA A 72 7.48 4.09 12.65
N GLN A 73 6.20 4.05 13.04
CA GLN A 73 5.30 5.21 12.94
C GLN A 73 5.78 6.38 13.78
N LYS A 74 6.22 6.11 15.02
CA LYS A 74 6.75 7.16 15.91
C LYS A 74 7.98 7.81 15.31
N LEU A 75 8.91 7.00 14.82
CA LEU A 75 10.13 7.47 14.17
C LEU A 75 9.81 8.33 12.95
N ALA A 76 8.90 7.86 12.10
CA ALA A 76 8.53 8.56 10.88
C ALA A 76 7.87 9.91 11.15
N ARG A 77 7.01 10.00 12.17
CA ARG A 77 6.42 11.28 12.57
C ARG A 77 7.47 12.28 13.04
N GLN A 78 8.51 11.82 13.70
CA GLN A 78 9.58 12.68 14.20
C GLN A 78 10.56 13.11 13.10
N LYS A 79 10.92 12.17 12.22
CA LYS A 79 12.04 12.36 11.28
C LYS A 79 11.63 12.61 9.84
N TYR A 80 10.53 12.04 9.38
CA TYR A 80 10.29 11.93 7.95
C TYR A 80 9.10 12.74 7.43
N TYR A 81 7.98 12.76 8.16
CA TYR A 81 6.76 13.38 7.63
C TYR A 81 6.68 14.88 7.92
N THR A 82 6.23 15.64 6.93
CA THR A 82 5.68 16.98 7.17
C THR A 82 4.17 16.90 7.35
N ALA A 83 3.53 15.94 6.69
CA ALA A 83 2.08 15.72 6.79
C ALA A 83 1.75 14.29 6.34
N TYR A 84 0.69 13.71 6.88
CA TYR A 84 0.12 12.48 6.35
C TYR A 84 -1.38 12.40 6.57
N HIS A 85 -2.02 11.58 5.76
CA HIS A 85 -3.46 11.36 5.79
C HIS A 85 -3.71 9.87 5.50
N VAL A 86 -4.41 9.20 6.38
CA VAL A 86 -4.72 7.76 6.27
C VAL A 86 -6.20 7.58 6.02
N GLN A 87 -6.53 6.82 4.98
CA GLN A 87 -7.91 6.44 4.68
C GLN A 87 -8.00 4.93 4.66
N VAL A 88 -8.88 4.37 5.50
CA VAL A 88 -9.14 2.93 5.55
C VAL A 88 -10.50 2.70 4.93
N CYS A 89 -10.53 1.93 3.85
CA CYS A 89 -11.71 1.75 3.03
C CYS A 89 -12.10 0.28 2.93
N THR A 90 -13.38 0.00 2.94
CA THR A 90 -13.89 -1.32 2.58
C THR A 90 -14.13 -1.35 1.08
N LEU A 91 -13.61 -2.37 0.41
CA LEU A 91 -13.82 -2.53 -1.03
C LEU A 91 -15.28 -2.86 -1.30
N ASP A 92 -15.96 -1.97 -2.03
CA ASP A 92 -17.35 -2.15 -2.41
C ASP A 92 -17.46 -2.96 -3.69
N ARG A 93 -16.71 -2.58 -4.72
CA ARG A 93 -16.79 -3.21 -6.03
C ARG A 93 -15.44 -3.16 -6.72
N GLU A 94 -15.14 -4.19 -7.51
CA GLU A 94 -13.89 -4.30 -8.22
C GLU A 94 -14.14 -4.79 -9.65
N SER A 95 -13.39 -4.23 -10.59
CA SER A 95 -13.40 -4.64 -11.98
C SER A 95 -11.98 -4.73 -12.48
N LYS A 96 -11.63 -5.79 -13.19
CA LYS A 96 -10.29 -6.02 -13.71
C LYS A 96 -10.33 -6.31 -15.20
N PHE A 97 -9.33 -5.81 -15.91
CA PHE A 97 -9.11 -6.12 -17.31
C PHE A 97 -7.64 -6.50 -17.51
N ASN A 98 -7.41 -7.55 -18.28
CA ASN A 98 -6.08 -7.95 -18.73
C ASN A 98 -6.19 -8.25 -20.23
N ALA A 99 -5.46 -7.50 -21.05
CA ALA A 99 -5.55 -7.60 -22.51
C ALA A 99 -5.14 -8.99 -23.02
N GLU A 100 -4.12 -9.59 -22.42
CA GLU A 100 -3.65 -10.92 -22.80
C GLU A 100 -4.69 -11.99 -22.50
N GLU A 101 -5.27 -11.95 -21.30
CA GLU A 101 -6.34 -12.87 -20.92
C GLU A 101 -7.62 -12.65 -21.75
N ALA A 102 -7.97 -11.39 -22.01
CA ALA A 102 -9.11 -11.04 -22.84
C ALA A 102 -8.94 -11.58 -24.26
N ALA A 103 -7.74 -11.47 -24.85
CA ALA A 103 -7.43 -12.00 -26.16
C ALA A 103 -7.58 -13.53 -26.21
N LYS A 104 -7.15 -14.24 -25.14
CA LYS A 104 -7.28 -15.68 -25.04
C LYS A 104 -8.74 -16.15 -24.94
N ARG A 105 -9.62 -15.35 -24.33
CA ARG A 105 -11.04 -15.66 -24.15
C ARG A 105 -11.91 -15.23 -25.32
N ALA A 106 -11.42 -14.29 -26.14
CA ALA A 106 -12.19 -13.75 -27.25
C ALA A 106 -12.45 -14.83 -28.32
N PRO A 107 -13.62 -14.80 -29.01
CA PRO A 107 -13.85 -15.66 -30.17
C PRO A 107 -12.79 -15.44 -31.22
N ALA A 108 -12.44 -16.49 -32.00
CA ALA A 108 -11.41 -16.43 -33.02
C ALA A 108 -11.64 -15.27 -34.02
N ALA A 109 -12.88 -15.01 -34.40
CA ALA A 109 -13.23 -13.90 -35.29
C ALA A 109 -12.91 -12.51 -34.71
N ALA A 110 -13.00 -12.37 -33.38
CA ALA A 110 -12.68 -11.11 -32.70
C ALA A 110 -11.18 -10.90 -32.47
N ARG A 111 -10.37 -11.95 -32.62
CA ARG A 111 -8.92 -11.89 -32.45
C ARG A 111 -8.16 -11.53 -33.73
N ALA A 112 -8.85 -11.60 -34.84
CA ALA A 112 -8.27 -11.38 -36.18
C ALA A 112 -7.95 -9.88 -36.50
#